data_7a50b357bdb103555323fdfe15c4860f
#
_entry.id   7a50b357bdb103555323fdfe15c4860f
#
_cell.length_a   1.000
_cell.length_b   1.000
_cell.length_c   1.000
_cell.angle_alpha   90.00
_cell.angle_beta   90.00
_cell.angle_gamma   90.00
#
_symmetry.space_group_name_H-M   'P 1'
#
loop_
_entity.id
_entity.type
_entity.pdbx_description
1 polymer ?
#
loop_
_entity_poly.entity_id
_entity_poly.type
_entity_poly.pdbx_seq_one_letter_code
_entity_poly.pdbx_strand_id
1 'polypeptide(L)'
;ALYVLCALDAERPVLAGVLVGVGFLTRAPMLYAVPLFVFEAFRVSMGGQANDASVPGERGLVALGRRLRVAWATIDRRRFFSLILAFGAPLVAVLAIAAWYNRARFGDAFEFGYRYLTVLWRPRMEKWGLFSYHYFGKNLGVVLTSLPWIAKAPADPRFQINAHGLALWVTTPLYLWLLWPRKWTRVHWALTLTALAVAVPTLFYQNTGWVQFGYRFSNDYSVFLFCLFAVGGFRLGPLFYATAVWSIVVNSF
;
A
#
# COMPACT_ATOMS: atom_id res chain seq x y z
N ALA A 1 -1.02 -4.37 10.51
CA ALA A 1 -1.74 -3.73 11.62
C ALA A 1 -0.77 -3.23 12.72
N LEU A 2 0.12 -4.10 13.27
CA LEU A 2 1.03 -3.69 14.36
C LEU A 2 1.94 -2.52 13.95
N TYR A 3 2.45 -2.52 12.72
CA TYR A 3 3.21 -1.37 12.18
C TYR A 3 2.41 -0.08 12.21
N VAL A 4 1.13 -0.10 11.81
CA VAL A 4 0.27 1.10 11.83
C VAL A 4 0.13 1.64 13.24
N LEU A 5 -0.11 0.78 14.23
CA LEU A 5 -0.19 1.18 15.64
C LEU A 5 1.10 1.78 16.17
N CYS A 6 2.27 1.26 15.76
CA CYS A 6 3.57 1.79 16.16
C CYS A 6 3.94 3.09 15.44
N ALA A 7 3.43 3.29 14.21
CA ALA A 7 3.71 4.47 13.41
C ALA A 7 2.85 5.67 13.78
N LEU A 8 1.60 5.44 14.20
CA LEU A 8 0.71 6.52 14.63
C LEU A 8 1.33 7.27 15.81
N ASP A 9 1.23 8.61 15.75
CA ASP A 9 1.84 9.54 16.71
C ASP A 9 3.37 9.36 16.87
N ALA A 10 4.00 8.55 16.01
CA ALA A 10 5.41 8.16 16.07
C ALA A 10 5.83 7.64 17.45
N GLU A 11 4.93 6.92 18.16
CA GLU A 11 5.16 6.48 19.54
C GLU A 11 6.29 5.47 19.67
N ARG A 12 6.43 4.55 18.69
CA ARG A 12 7.40 3.45 18.75
C ARG A 12 8.26 3.37 17.48
N PRO A 13 9.12 4.38 17.25
CA PRO A 13 9.87 4.51 15.99
C PRO A 13 10.76 3.30 15.70
N VAL A 14 11.50 2.81 16.69
CA VAL A 14 12.40 1.65 16.56
C VAL A 14 11.62 0.40 16.13
N LEU A 15 10.51 0.11 16.83
CA LEU A 15 9.68 -1.05 16.52
C LEU A 15 9.02 -0.92 15.16
N ALA A 16 8.55 0.28 14.80
CA ALA A 16 8.00 0.54 13.47
C ALA A 16 9.04 0.26 12.36
N GLY A 17 10.29 0.69 12.54
CA GLY A 17 11.39 0.41 11.61
C GLY A 17 11.70 -1.08 11.48
N VAL A 18 11.78 -1.80 12.59
CA VAL A 18 11.94 -3.27 12.59
C VAL A 18 10.80 -3.94 11.83
N LEU A 19 9.53 -3.55 12.11
CA LEU A 19 8.36 -4.17 11.49
C LEU A 19 8.29 -3.94 9.98
N VAL A 20 8.70 -2.77 9.49
CA VAL A 20 8.80 -2.53 8.03
C VAL A 20 9.93 -3.38 7.43
N GLY A 21 11.08 -3.45 8.10
CA GLY A 21 12.22 -4.26 7.64
C GLY A 21 11.88 -5.75 7.56
N VAL A 22 11.33 -6.32 8.63
CA VAL A 22 10.87 -7.71 8.64
C VAL A 22 9.72 -7.93 7.64
N GLY A 23 8.80 -6.97 7.54
CA GLY A 23 7.75 -6.98 6.53
C GLY A 23 8.33 -7.04 5.11
N PHE A 24 9.38 -6.28 4.81
CA PHE A 24 10.08 -6.34 3.52
C PHE A 24 10.68 -7.73 3.25
N LEU A 25 11.26 -8.40 4.25
CA LEU A 25 11.79 -9.75 4.08
C LEU A 25 10.73 -10.79 3.73
N THR A 26 9.48 -10.56 4.15
CA THR A 26 8.36 -11.43 3.79
C THR A 26 7.70 -11.02 2.47
N ARG A 27 7.54 -9.71 2.25
CA ARG A 27 6.87 -9.14 1.08
C ARG A 27 7.51 -7.78 0.72
N ALA A 28 8.24 -7.74 -0.38
CA ALA A 28 8.95 -6.54 -0.81
C ALA A 28 8.09 -5.24 -0.85
N PRO A 29 6.80 -5.26 -1.23
CA PRO A 29 5.94 -4.06 -1.21
C PRO A 29 5.79 -3.41 0.18
N MET A 30 6.05 -4.13 1.27
CA MET A 30 5.96 -3.56 2.63
C MET A 30 6.98 -2.46 2.89
N LEU A 31 8.07 -2.40 2.12
CA LEU A 31 9.02 -1.29 2.20
C LEU A 31 8.37 0.06 1.82
N TYR A 32 7.39 0.04 0.93
CA TYR A 32 6.65 1.22 0.51
C TYR A 32 5.64 1.72 1.57
N ALA A 33 5.55 1.08 2.73
CA ALA A 33 4.75 1.55 3.86
C ALA A 33 5.45 2.66 4.69
N VAL A 34 6.72 2.93 4.46
CA VAL A 34 7.52 4.00 5.11
C VAL A 34 6.81 5.36 5.16
N PRO A 35 6.06 5.82 4.12
CA PRO A 35 5.40 7.12 4.15
C PRO A 35 4.50 7.36 5.36
N LEU A 36 3.85 6.35 5.90
CA LEU A 36 3.01 6.50 7.10
C LEU A 36 3.83 7.02 8.28
N PHE A 37 4.98 6.40 8.57
CA PHE A 37 5.82 6.83 9.69
C PHE A 37 6.42 8.21 9.45
N VAL A 38 6.91 8.48 8.25
CA VAL A 38 7.50 9.79 7.89
C VAL A 38 6.46 10.90 8.07
N PHE A 39 5.22 10.67 7.63
CA PHE A 39 4.14 11.63 7.78
C PHE A 39 3.80 11.88 9.26
N GLU A 40 3.70 10.82 10.06
CA GLU A 40 3.41 10.94 11.49
C GLU A 40 4.56 11.61 12.25
N ALA A 41 5.81 11.24 11.96
CA ALA A 41 6.99 11.91 12.54
C ALA A 41 7.01 13.42 12.21
N PHE A 42 6.67 13.78 10.98
CA PHE A 42 6.53 15.17 10.56
C PHE A 42 5.41 15.86 11.34
N ARG A 43 4.24 15.24 11.44
CA ARG A 43 3.07 15.77 12.14
C ARG A 43 3.34 16.05 13.61
N VAL A 44 3.93 15.11 14.34
CA VAL A 44 4.21 15.27 15.77
C VAL A 44 5.36 16.24 16.05
N SER A 45 6.22 16.48 15.06
CA SER A 45 7.31 17.44 15.16
C SER A 45 6.88 18.88 14.85
N MET A 46 5.72 19.09 14.25
CA MET A 46 5.18 20.43 14.01
C MET A 46 4.55 21.09 15.26
N GLY A 47 4.33 20.33 16.33
CA GLY A 47 3.56 20.84 17.48
C GLY A 47 2.13 21.24 17.08
N GLY A 48 1.33 21.73 18.01
CA GLY A 48 -0.07 22.12 17.75
C GLY A 48 -0.29 23.31 16.81
N GLN A 49 0.75 24.03 16.39
CA GLN A 49 0.67 25.25 15.62
C GLN A 49 0.29 25.09 14.12
N ALA A 50 0.32 23.89 13.59
CA ALA A 50 0.04 23.67 12.16
C ALA A 50 -1.46 23.82 11.78
N ASN A 51 -2.35 24.03 12.75
CA ASN A 51 -3.78 24.23 12.48
C ASN A 51 -4.10 25.65 12.01
N ASP A 52 -3.26 26.65 12.33
CA ASP A 52 -3.56 28.07 12.11
C ASP A 52 -3.04 28.63 10.77
N ALA A 53 -2.32 27.82 9.98
CA ALA A 53 -1.74 28.27 8.70
C ALA A 53 -2.75 28.35 7.52
N SER A 54 -4.04 28.33 7.79
CA SER A 54 -5.05 28.51 6.76
C SER A 54 -5.37 30.00 6.55
N VAL A 55 -4.91 30.55 5.43
CA VAL A 55 -5.37 31.87 5.00
C VAL A 55 -6.73 31.70 4.30
N PRO A 56 -7.78 32.41 4.76
CA PRO A 56 -9.07 32.37 4.10
C PRO A 56 -8.94 32.77 2.63
N GLY A 57 -9.51 31.98 1.73
CA GLY A 57 -9.57 32.30 0.30
C GLY A 57 -8.50 31.68 -0.60
N GLU A 58 -7.39 31.16 -0.08
CA GLU A 58 -6.39 30.48 -0.92
C GLU A 58 -6.71 28.99 -1.15
N ARG A 59 -6.76 28.60 -2.41
CA ARG A 59 -6.98 27.21 -2.86
C ARG A 59 -5.92 26.79 -3.86
N GLY A 60 -5.68 25.48 -4.01
CA GLY A 60 -4.80 24.92 -5.02
C GLY A 60 -3.35 24.68 -4.58
N LEU A 61 -2.49 24.42 -5.55
CA LEU A 61 -1.09 24.03 -5.33
C LEU A 61 -0.25 25.12 -4.66
N VAL A 62 -0.58 26.40 -4.89
CA VAL A 62 0.12 27.54 -4.27
C VAL A 62 -0.11 27.56 -2.76
N ALA A 63 -1.37 27.38 -2.34
CA ALA A 63 -1.73 27.27 -0.92
C ALA A 63 -1.06 26.08 -0.25
N LEU A 64 -1.00 24.93 -0.93
CA LEU A 64 -0.30 23.74 -0.46
C LEU A 64 1.20 24.02 -0.29
N GLY A 65 1.85 24.59 -1.29
CA GLY A 65 3.29 24.92 -1.25
C GLY A 65 3.63 25.88 -0.11
N ARG A 66 2.77 26.89 0.14
CA ARG A 66 2.95 27.81 1.27
C ARG A 66 2.78 27.09 2.61
N ARG A 67 1.74 26.30 2.78
CA ARG A 67 1.52 25.49 3.99
C ARG A 67 2.69 24.57 4.29
N LEU A 68 3.26 23.92 3.27
CA LEU A 68 4.43 23.06 3.42
C LEU A 68 5.67 23.89 3.83
N ARG A 69 5.88 25.10 3.26
CA ARG A 69 6.99 25.98 3.68
C ARG A 69 6.85 26.43 5.12
N VAL A 70 5.66 26.86 5.52
CA VAL A 70 5.39 27.28 6.91
C VAL A 70 5.59 26.10 7.85
N ALA A 71 5.03 24.93 7.53
CA ALA A 71 5.20 23.72 8.31
C ALA A 71 6.67 23.33 8.45
N TRP A 72 7.46 23.44 7.37
CA TRP A 72 8.90 23.19 7.40
C TRP A 72 9.70 24.23 8.18
N ALA A 73 9.26 25.47 8.21
CA ALA A 73 9.89 26.54 9.00
C ALA A 73 9.59 26.41 10.51
N THR A 74 8.43 25.84 10.88
CA THR A 74 7.97 25.72 12.26
C THR A 74 8.26 24.36 12.88
N ILE A 75 8.79 23.39 12.10
CA ILE A 75 9.07 22.03 12.57
C ILE A 75 10.22 22.02 13.59
N ASP A 76 10.08 21.29 14.67
CA ASP A 76 11.20 20.88 15.52
C ASP A 76 12.05 19.85 14.77
N ARG A 77 13.08 20.38 14.08
CA ARG A 77 13.99 19.57 13.24
C ARG A 77 14.72 18.51 14.07
N ARG A 78 15.13 18.84 15.32
CA ARG A 78 15.84 17.90 16.17
C ARG A 78 14.95 16.69 16.49
N ARG A 79 13.71 16.94 16.86
CA ARG A 79 12.72 15.88 17.13
C ARG A 79 12.43 15.07 15.87
N PHE A 80 12.18 15.74 14.74
CA PHE A 80 11.91 15.06 13.46
C PHE A 80 13.06 14.12 13.06
N PHE A 81 14.29 14.63 13.00
CA PHE A 81 15.44 13.80 12.61
C PHE A 81 15.74 12.70 13.63
N SER A 82 15.53 12.93 14.92
CA SER A 82 15.66 11.89 15.94
C SER A 82 14.66 10.75 15.71
N LEU A 83 13.40 11.06 15.41
CA LEU A 83 12.38 10.05 15.08
C LEU A 83 12.70 9.29 13.79
N ILE A 84 13.12 10.01 12.74
CA ILE A 84 13.53 9.38 11.48
C ILE A 84 14.75 8.48 11.66
N LEU A 85 15.73 8.89 12.46
CA LEU A 85 16.90 8.07 12.76
C LEU A 85 16.52 6.82 13.58
N ALA A 86 15.70 6.99 14.60
CA ALA A 86 15.23 5.89 15.44
C ALA A 86 14.40 4.85 14.66
N PHE A 87 13.65 5.29 13.66
CA PHE A 87 12.93 4.41 12.72
C PHE A 87 13.86 3.81 11.67
N GLY A 88 14.71 4.64 11.07
CA GLY A 88 15.54 4.28 9.92
C GLY A 88 16.70 3.35 10.28
N ALA A 89 17.33 3.54 11.44
CA ALA A 89 18.47 2.72 11.83
C ALA A 89 18.16 1.21 11.89
N PRO A 90 17.10 0.75 12.60
CA PRO A 90 16.75 -0.66 12.58
C PRO A 90 16.27 -1.16 11.21
N LEU A 91 15.56 -0.33 10.44
CA LEU A 91 15.17 -0.67 9.08
C LEU A 91 16.39 -0.91 8.20
N VAL A 92 17.36 0.01 8.22
CA VAL A 92 18.62 -0.11 7.45
C VAL A 92 19.42 -1.33 7.91
N ALA A 93 19.47 -1.63 9.20
CA ALA A 93 20.12 -2.82 9.71
C ALA A 93 19.53 -4.11 9.13
N VAL A 94 18.19 -4.23 9.10
CA VAL A 94 17.50 -5.38 8.49
C VAL A 94 17.80 -5.46 7.00
N LEU A 95 17.74 -4.35 6.27
CA LEU A 95 18.06 -4.31 4.83
C LEU A 95 19.52 -4.67 4.55
N ALA A 96 20.46 -4.24 5.40
CA ALA A 96 21.88 -4.57 5.28
C ALA A 96 22.11 -6.08 5.50
N ILE A 97 21.44 -6.67 6.48
CA ILE A 97 21.48 -8.13 6.71
C ILE A 97 20.93 -8.89 5.48
N ALA A 98 19.81 -8.43 4.92
CA ALA A 98 19.25 -9.01 3.70
C ALA A 98 20.21 -8.90 2.50
N ALA A 99 20.82 -7.74 2.30
CA ALA A 99 21.79 -7.50 1.24
C ALA A 99 23.05 -8.37 1.41
N TRP A 100 23.55 -8.48 2.63
CA TRP A 100 24.67 -9.37 2.95
C TRP A 100 24.33 -10.84 2.66
N TYR A 101 23.14 -11.30 3.09
CA TYR A 101 22.67 -12.66 2.83
C TYR A 101 22.52 -12.95 1.32
N ASN A 102 21.94 -12.00 0.57
CA ASN A 102 21.80 -12.12 -0.88
C ASN A 102 23.16 -12.20 -1.57
N ARG A 103 24.12 -11.34 -1.17
CA ARG A 103 25.48 -11.38 -1.69
C ARG A 103 26.18 -12.71 -1.40
N ALA A 104 26.03 -13.23 -0.19
CA ALA A 104 26.60 -14.53 0.18
C ALA A 104 25.99 -15.70 -0.62
N ARG A 105 24.68 -15.62 -0.93
CA ARG A 105 23.96 -16.68 -1.63
C ARG A 105 24.04 -16.60 -3.15
N PHE A 106 23.97 -15.41 -3.70
CA PHE A 106 23.82 -15.17 -5.14
C PHE A 106 25.00 -14.40 -5.78
N GLY A 107 25.95 -13.93 -4.98
CA GLY A 107 27.04 -13.07 -5.43
C GLY A 107 26.64 -11.61 -5.67
N ASP A 108 25.36 -11.27 -5.54
CA ASP A 108 24.80 -9.93 -5.76
C ASP A 108 23.86 -9.56 -4.61
N ALA A 109 24.08 -8.40 -3.99
CA ALA A 109 23.30 -7.90 -2.85
C ALA A 109 21.82 -7.62 -3.17
N PHE A 110 21.52 -7.35 -4.44
CA PHE A 110 20.17 -7.00 -4.92
C PHE A 110 19.48 -8.15 -5.65
N GLU A 111 20.07 -9.31 -5.73
CA GLU A 111 19.45 -10.50 -6.29
C GLU A 111 18.61 -11.23 -5.24
N PHE A 112 17.33 -11.42 -5.54
CA PHE A 112 16.36 -12.13 -4.69
C PHE A 112 15.99 -13.52 -5.26
N GLY A 113 16.84 -14.06 -6.12
CA GLY A 113 16.65 -15.38 -6.72
C GLY A 113 15.84 -15.39 -8.00
N TYR A 114 15.39 -14.25 -8.49
CA TYR A 114 14.56 -14.15 -9.71
C TYR A 114 15.28 -14.62 -10.97
N ARG A 115 16.60 -14.43 -11.07
CA ARG A 115 17.40 -14.89 -12.21
C ARG A 115 17.46 -16.41 -12.31
N TYR A 116 17.23 -17.12 -11.20
CA TYR A 116 17.33 -18.58 -11.13
C TYR A 116 15.96 -19.28 -11.31
N LEU A 117 14.88 -18.49 -11.47
CA LEU A 117 13.56 -19.06 -11.68
C LEU A 117 13.43 -19.63 -13.10
N THR A 118 13.10 -20.92 -13.20
CA THR A 118 12.71 -21.57 -14.44
C THR A 118 11.20 -21.45 -14.62
N VAL A 119 10.76 -20.38 -15.30
CA VAL A 119 9.34 -20.06 -15.48
C VAL A 119 9.05 -19.75 -16.96
N LEU A 120 7.85 -20.09 -17.43
CA LEU A 120 7.42 -19.88 -18.83
C LEU A 120 7.49 -18.42 -19.27
N TRP A 121 7.36 -17.48 -18.37
CA TRP A 121 7.39 -16.03 -18.66
C TRP A 121 8.78 -15.40 -18.51
N ARG A 122 9.83 -16.19 -18.37
CA ARG A 122 11.22 -15.73 -18.27
C ARG A 122 11.63 -14.79 -19.42
N PRO A 123 11.32 -15.07 -20.72
CA PRO A 123 11.68 -14.16 -21.82
C PRO A 123 11.10 -12.75 -21.66
N ARG A 124 9.91 -12.64 -21.04
CA ARG A 124 9.29 -11.34 -20.76
C ARG A 124 10.04 -10.58 -19.65
N MET A 125 10.52 -11.32 -18.61
CA MET A 125 11.33 -10.72 -17.54
C MET A 125 12.71 -10.29 -18.05
N GLU A 126 13.31 -11.04 -18.95
CA GLU A 126 14.58 -10.71 -19.60
C GLU A 126 14.45 -9.47 -20.48
N LYS A 127 13.31 -9.33 -21.19
CA LYS A 127 13.06 -8.21 -22.09
C LYS A 127 12.74 -6.90 -21.38
N TRP A 128 11.92 -6.94 -20.33
CA TRP A 128 11.35 -5.73 -19.69
C TRP A 128 11.66 -5.60 -18.20
N GLY A 129 12.38 -6.57 -17.61
CA GLY A 129 12.68 -6.62 -16.17
C GLY A 129 11.49 -7.06 -15.33
N LEU A 130 11.69 -7.06 -14.02
CA LEU A 130 10.66 -7.41 -13.04
C LEU A 130 9.58 -6.33 -12.90
N PHE A 131 9.95 -5.07 -13.10
CA PHE A 131 9.07 -3.91 -13.03
C PHE A 131 9.20 -3.10 -14.31
N SER A 132 8.06 -2.85 -14.97
CA SER A 132 8.02 -2.08 -16.20
C SER A 132 6.64 -1.49 -16.43
N TYR A 133 6.58 -0.34 -17.12
CA TYR A 133 5.32 0.26 -17.57
C TYR A 133 4.53 -0.65 -18.54
N HIS A 134 5.20 -1.57 -19.22
CA HIS A 134 4.55 -2.56 -20.10
C HIS A 134 3.55 -3.46 -19.35
N TYR A 135 3.69 -3.62 -18.04
CA TYR A 135 2.79 -4.43 -17.23
C TYR A 135 1.61 -3.63 -16.68
N PHE A 136 1.72 -2.31 -16.65
CA PHE A 136 0.77 -1.42 -15.98
C PHE A 136 -0.66 -1.60 -16.49
N GLY A 137 -0.87 -1.52 -17.81
CA GLY A 137 -2.22 -1.63 -18.39
C GLY A 137 -2.90 -2.96 -18.09
N LYS A 138 -2.14 -4.07 -18.17
CA LYS A 138 -2.66 -5.40 -17.84
C LYS A 138 -3.03 -5.51 -16.36
N ASN A 139 -2.13 -5.09 -15.46
CA ASN A 139 -2.36 -5.19 -14.02
C ASN A 139 -3.53 -4.29 -13.60
N LEU A 140 -3.59 -3.06 -14.11
CA LEU A 140 -4.70 -2.14 -13.86
C LEU A 140 -6.03 -2.69 -14.37
N GLY A 141 -6.03 -3.29 -15.56
CA GLY A 141 -7.18 -3.96 -16.14
C GLY A 141 -7.72 -5.07 -15.22
N VAL A 142 -6.84 -5.91 -14.68
CA VAL A 142 -7.26 -6.95 -13.72
C VAL A 142 -7.87 -6.35 -12.47
N VAL A 143 -7.24 -5.33 -11.89
CA VAL A 143 -7.73 -4.68 -10.65
C VAL A 143 -9.10 -4.04 -10.83
N LEU A 144 -9.35 -3.43 -12.00
CA LEU A 144 -10.52 -2.58 -12.21
C LEU A 144 -11.63 -3.24 -13.03
N THR A 145 -11.31 -4.11 -13.99
CA THR A 145 -12.25 -4.53 -15.02
C THR A 145 -12.45 -6.04 -15.17
N SER A 146 -11.67 -6.87 -14.44
CA SER A 146 -11.80 -8.32 -14.55
C SER A 146 -13.08 -8.81 -13.87
N LEU A 147 -14.06 -9.21 -14.68
CA LEU A 147 -15.36 -9.71 -14.24
C LEU A 147 -15.44 -11.23 -14.44
N PRO A 148 -16.29 -11.94 -13.69
CA PRO A 148 -16.65 -13.32 -14.01
C PRO A 148 -17.46 -13.33 -15.32
N TRP A 149 -17.36 -14.41 -16.09
CA TRP A 149 -18.20 -14.61 -17.27
C TRP A 149 -19.01 -15.88 -17.16
N ILE A 150 -20.10 -15.91 -17.92
CA ILE A 150 -20.96 -17.08 -18.04
C ILE A 150 -20.41 -17.95 -19.16
N ALA A 151 -20.18 -19.24 -18.88
CA ALA A 151 -19.72 -20.19 -19.86
C ALA A 151 -20.76 -20.35 -21.00
N LYS A 152 -20.25 -20.46 -22.23
CA LYS A 152 -21.08 -20.63 -23.43
C LYS A 152 -21.46 -22.09 -23.68
N ALA A 153 -20.66 -23.03 -23.21
CA ALA A 153 -20.86 -24.46 -23.39
C ALA A 153 -21.54 -25.09 -22.17
N PRO A 154 -22.55 -26.01 -22.36
CA PRO A 154 -23.27 -26.65 -21.26
C PRO A 154 -22.37 -27.49 -20.33
N ALA A 155 -21.24 -27.98 -20.84
CA ALA A 155 -20.29 -28.80 -20.08
C ALA A 155 -19.38 -27.99 -19.16
N ASP A 156 -19.26 -26.67 -19.38
CA ASP A 156 -18.43 -25.80 -18.58
C ASP A 156 -19.16 -25.36 -17.31
N PRO A 157 -18.43 -25.05 -16.22
CA PRO A 157 -19.05 -24.41 -15.05
C PRO A 157 -19.76 -23.11 -15.47
N ARG A 158 -20.98 -22.89 -14.93
CA ARG A 158 -21.80 -21.71 -15.29
C ARG A 158 -21.07 -20.39 -15.13
N PHE A 159 -20.25 -20.29 -14.09
CA PHE A 159 -19.41 -19.12 -13.84
C PHE A 159 -17.95 -19.48 -13.99
N GLN A 160 -17.27 -18.76 -14.81
CA GLN A 160 -15.83 -18.89 -15.01
C GLN A 160 -15.13 -17.63 -14.54
N ILE A 161 -13.96 -17.82 -13.92
CA ILE A 161 -13.13 -16.76 -13.39
C ILE A 161 -11.81 -16.78 -14.15
N ASN A 162 -11.37 -15.60 -14.58
CA ASN A 162 -10.06 -15.45 -15.19
C ASN A 162 -8.96 -15.90 -14.20
N ALA A 163 -7.99 -16.68 -14.67
CA ALA A 163 -6.87 -17.11 -13.85
C ALA A 163 -6.06 -15.94 -13.26
N HIS A 164 -6.16 -14.74 -13.82
CA HIS A 164 -5.58 -13.52 -13.25
C HIS A 164 -6.38 -12.93 -12.08
N GLY A 165 -7.55 -13.49 -11.75
CA GLY A 165 -8.44 -13.07 -10.68
C GLY A 165 -9.47 -12.04 -11.09
N LEU A 166 -10.41 -11.75 -10.18
CA LEU A 166 -11.48 -10.78 -10.33
C LEU A 166 -11.05 -9.38 -9.88
N ALA A 167 -11.74 -8.38 -10.40
CA ALA A 167 -11.57 -6.99 -10.00
C ALA A 167 -11.82 -6.81 -8.49
N LEU A 168 -11.06 -5.92 -7.87
CA LEU A 168 -11.06 -5.72 -6.42
C LEU A 168 -12.44 -5.32 -5.87
N TRP A 169 -13.18 -4.49 -6.60
CA TRP A 169 -14.52 -4.06 -6.20
C TRP A 169 -15.60 -5.14 -6.38
N VAL A 170 -15.34 -6.17 -7.21
CA VAL A 170 -16.24 -7.32 -7.36
C VAL A 170 -16.15 -8.24 -6.15
N THR A 171 -14.92 -8.56 -5.74
CA THR A 171 -14.67 -9.44 -4.58
C THR A 171 -14.87 -8.70 -3.26
N THR A 172 -14.56 -7.40 -3.23
CA THR A 172 -14.63 -6.59 -2.01
C THR A 172 -15.27 -5.23 -2.30
N PRO A 173 -16.60 -5.19 -2.60
CA PRO A 173 -17.30 -3.94 -2.90
C PRO A 173 -17.29 -2.95 -1.73
N LEU A 174 -16.99 -3.41 -0.53
CA LEU A 174 -16.77 -2.56 0.62
C LEU A 174 -15.75 -1.45 0.33
N TYR A 175 -14.71 -1.72 -0.46
CA TYR A 175 -13.68 -0.72 -0.78
C TYR A 175 -14.20 0.47 -1.59
N LEU A 176 -15.35 0.36 -2.27
CA LEU A 176 -15.96 1.49 -2.97
C LEU A 176 -16.34 2.63 -2.02
N TRP A 177 -16.68 2.31 -0.77
CA TRP A 177 -16.99 3.33 0.22
C TRP A 177 -15.82 4.27 0.53
N LEU A 178 -14.58 3.81 0.34
CA LEU A 178 -13.39 4.63 0.56
C LEU A 178 -13.27 5.81 -0.41
N LEU A 179 -14.03 5.80 -1.51
CA LEU A 179 -14.07 6.92 -2.47
C LEU A 179 -14.86 8.12 -1.93
N TRP A 180 -15.70 7.93 -0.90
CA TRP A 180 -16.56 8.98 -0.33
C TRP A 180 -16.45 9.04 1.20
N PRO A 181 -15.26 9.27 1.77
CA PRO A 181 -15.12 9.43 3.22
C PRO A 181 -15.80 10.71 3.68
N ARG A 182 -16.38 10.69 4.87
CA ARG A 182 -17.03 11.86 5.46
C ARG A 182 -16.05 12.80 6.14
N LYS A 183 -14.95 12.24 6.61
CA LYS A 183 -13.91 12.96 7.35
C LYS A 183 -12.57 12.80 6.65
N TRP A 184 -12.01 13.92 6.23
CA TRP A 184 -10.67 14.01 5.67
C TRP A 184 -9.71 14.54 6.74
N THR A 185 -9.22 13.65 7.60
CA THR A 185 -8.22 14.01 8.61
C THR A 185 -6.81 13.86 8.03
N ARG A 186 -5.80 14.36 8.75
CA ARG A 186 -4.39 14.19 8.36
C ARG A 186 -3.99 12.71 8.35
N VAL A 187 -4.48 11.94 9.32
CA VAL A 187 -4.26 10.48 9.38
C VAL A 187 -4.91 9.80 8.17
N HIS A 188 -6.08 10.28 7.73
CA HIS A 188 -6.73 9.76 6.51
C HIS A 188 -5.82 9.95 5.28
N TRP A 189 -5.23 11.12 5.10
CA TRP A 189 -4.28 11.39 4.02
C TRP A 189 -3.02 10.53 4.13
N ALA A 190 -2.45 10.38 5.33
CA ALA A 190 -1.27 9.54 5.56
C ALA A 190 -1.53 8.08 5.17
N LEU A 191 -2.67 7.52 5.60
CA LEU A 191 -3.07 6.16 5.26
C LEU A 191 -3.35 5.99 3.76
N THR A 192 -4.03 6.97 3.13
CA THR A 192 -4.32 6.95 1.68
C THR A 192 -3.02 6.96 0.88
N LEU A 193 -2.11 7.88 1.18
CA LEU A 193 -0.81 7.97 0.49
C LEU A 193 0.02 6.71 0.69
N THR A 194 -0.02 6.13 1.89
CA THR A 194 0.66 4.87 2.18
C THR A 194 0.05 3.69 1.42
N ALA A 195 -1.27 3.58 1.40
CA ALA A 195 -1.96 2.55 0.62
C ALA A 195 -1.60 2.65 -0.87
N LEU A 196 -1.59 3.87 -1.43
CA LEU A 196 -1.17 4.12 -2.81
C LEU A 196 0.31 3.78 -3.03
N ALA A 197 1.21 4.18 -2.11
CA ALA A 197 2.63 3.87 -2.20
C ALA A 197 2.91 2.37 -2.24
N VAL A 198 2.14 1.57 -1.49
CA VAL A 198 2.23 0.10 -1.51
C VAL A 198 1.55 -0.50 -2.74
N ALA A 199 0.41 0.04 -3.17
CA ALA A 199 -0.37 -0.49 -4.30
C ALA A 199 0.27 -0.21 -5.67
N VAL A 200 0.75 1.01 -5.91
CA VAL A 200 1.24 1.45 -7.22
C VAL A 200 2.38 0.58 -7.75
N PRO A 201 3.43 0.21 -7.00
CA PRO A 201 4.49 -0.66 -7.50
C PRO A 201 3.99 -2.03 -7.96
N THR A 202 2.91 -2.56 -7.37
CA THR A 202 2.35 -3.84 -7.78
C THR A 202 1.76 -3.81 -9.19
N LEU A 203 1.32 -2.62 -9.66
CA LEU A 203 0.81 -2.43 -11.02
C LEU A 203 1.91 -2.49 -12.08
N PHE A 204 3.14 -2.23 -11.71
CA PHE A 204 4.30 -2.30 -12.61
C PHE A 204 5.02 -3.64 -12.55
N TYR A 205 4.58 -4.55 -11.66
CA TYR A 205 5.20 -5.86 -11.50
C TYR A 205 4.83 -6.79 -12.68
N GLN A 206 5.78 -7.64 -13.07
CA GLN A 206 5.70 -8.52 -14.25
C GLN A 206 4.52 -9.50 -14.22
N ASN A 207 3.93 -9.77 -13.07
CA ASN A 207 2.87 -10.75 -12.88
C ASN A 207 1.66 -10.12 -12.19
N THR A 208 0.46 -10.41 -12.69
CA THR A 208 -0.82 -10.06 -12.05
C THR A 208 -1.21 -11.01 -10.92
N GLY A 209 -0.46 -12.09 -10.72
CA GLY A 209 -0.90 -13.30 -10.04
C GLY A 209 -1.40 -14.34 -11.05
N TRP A 210 -1.49 -15.60 -10.63
CA TRP A 210 -1.97 -16.69 -11.45
C TRP A 210 -2.74 -17.70 -10.60
N VAL A 211 -3.85 -18.22 -11.14
CA VAL A 211 -4.78 -19.10 -10.47
C VAL A 211 -5.19 -18.51 -9.11
N GLN A 212 -5.87 -17.36 -9.19
CA GLN A 212 -6.36 -16.64 -8.02
C GLN A 212 -7.81 -16.23 -8.22
N PHE A 213 -8.58 -16.18 -7.12
CA PHE A 213 -9.97 -15.75 -7.13
C PHE A 213 -10.09 -14.23 -7.26
N GLY A 214 -9.50 -13.50 -6.32
CA GLY A 214 -9.40 -12.04 -6.33
C GLY A 214 -7.98 -11.57 -6.63
N TYR A 215 -7.78 -10.24 -6.68
CA TYR A 215 -6.47 -9.65 -6.90
C TYR A 215 -5.62 -9.71 -5.62
N ARG A 216 -4.84 -10.79 -5.46
CA ARG A 216 -4.10 -11.11 -4.21
C ARG A 216 -3.08 -10.07 -3.77
N PHE A 217 -2.55 -9.25 -4.71
CA PHE A 217 -1.61 -8.18 -4.33
C PHE A 217 -2.29 -7.06 -3.53
N SER A 218 -3.64 -7.01 -3.51
CA SER A 218 -4.38 -6.11 -2.63
C SER A 218 -4.13 -6.40 -1.14
N ASN A 219 -3.75 -7.62 -0.79
CA ASN A 219 -3.44 -7.99 0.60
C ASN A 219 -2.29 -7.19 1.18
N ASP A 220 -1.35 -6.71 0.34
CA ASP A 220 -0.21 -5.91 0.79
C ASP A 220 -0.64 -4.53 1.32
N TYR A 221 -1.73 -3.96 0.80
CA TYR A 221 -2.25 -2.65 1.21
C TYR A 221 -3.61 -2.70 1.91
N SER A 222 -4.26 -3.85 1.99
CA SER A 222 -5.59 -4.01 2.60
C SER A 222 -5.66 -3.50 4.04
N VAL A 223 -4.61 -3.71 4.84
CA VAL A 223 -4.56 -3.21 6.21
C VAL A 223 -4.74 -1.70 6.29
N PHE A 224 -4.15 -0.94 5.37
CA PHE A 224 -4.29 0.51 5.30
C PHE A 224 -5.69 0.91 4.86
N LEU A 225 -6.31 0.15 3.94
CA LEU A 225 -7.70 0.35 3.52
C LEU A 225 -8.67 0.11 4.70
N PHE A 226 -8.44 -0.93 5.51
CA PHE A 226 -9.24 -1.16 6.72
C PHE A 226 -9.05 -0.04 7.76
N CYS A 227 -7.83 0.46 7.95
CA CYS A 227 -7.60 1.62 8.82
C CYS A 227 -8.33 2.88 8.32
N LEU A 228 -8.44 3.05 6.99
CA LEU A 228 -9.22 4.16 6.39
C LEU A 228 -10.70 4.09 6.74
N PHE A 229 -11.30 2.89 6.86
CA PHE A 229 -12.67 2.76 7.37
C PHE A 229 -12.79 3.26 8.80
N ALA A 230 -11.83 2.96 9.67
CA ALA A 230 -11.86 3.40 11.06
C ALA A 230 -11.79 4.93 11.19
N VAL A 231 -11.03 5.61 10.34
CA VAL A 231 -10.85 7.08 10.40
C VAL A 231 -11.76 7.88 9.48
N GLY A 232 -12.41 7.25 8.50
CA GLY A 232 -13.21 7.91 7.47
C GLY A 232 -14.60 8.39 7.92
N GLY A 233 -15.06 7.97 9.10
CA GLY A 233 -16.34 8.38 9.70
C GLY A 233 -17.57 7.93 8.90
N PHE A 234 -17.52 6.76 8.28
CA PHE A 234 -18.61 6.21 7.46
C PHE A 234 -19.89 5.97 8.24
N ARG A 235 -21.05 6.11 7.57
CA ARG A 235 -22.33 5.67 8.12
C ARG A 235 -22.47 4.17 7.91
N LEU A 236 -22.64 3.44 9.01
CA LEU A 236 -22.85 2.00 9.03
C LEU A 236 -24.35 1.71 8.78
N GLY A 237 -24.81 1.99 7.55
CA GLY A 237 -26.19 1.73 7.14
C GLY A 237 -26.34 0.32 6.51
N PRO A 238 -27.60 -0.10 6.17
CA PRO A 238 -27.86 -1.43 5.61
C PRO A 238 -27.01 -1.77 4.38
N LEU A 239 -26.82 -0.81 3.47
CA LEU A 239 -25.99 -1.01 2.28
C LEU A 239 -24.52 -1.23 2.62
N PHE A 240 -23.99 -0.52 3.65
CA PHE A 240 -22.62 -0.76 4.13
C PHE A 240 -22.46 -2.19 4.65
N TYR A 241 -23.41 -2.65 5.48
CA TYR A 241 -23.40 -4.02 5.99
C TYR A 241 -23.56 -5.04 4.87
N ALA A 242 -24.44 -4.81 3.90
CA ALA A 242 -24.59 -5.70 2.75
C ALA A 242 -23.30 -5.86 1.96
N THR A 243 -22.59 -4.75 1.67
CA THR A 243 -21.29 -4.81 1.00
C THR A 243 -20.20 -5.45 1.85
N ALA A 244 -20.23 -5.27 3.17
CA ALA A 244 -19.31 -5.94 4.09
C ALA A 244 -19.54 -7.45 4.12
N VAL A 245 -20.79 -7.88 4.28
CA VAL A 245 -21.19 -9.31 4.28
C VAL A 245 -20.80 -9.96 2.94
N TRP A 246 -21.14 -9.33 1.82
CA TRP A 246 -20.71 -9.80 0.50
C TRP A 246 -19.19 -9.99 0.43
N SER A 247 -18.43 -8.98 0.87
CA SER A 247 -16.97 -9.03 0.84
C SER A 247 -16.43 -10.19 1.69
N ILE A 248 -17.02 -10.46 2.85
CA ILE A 248 -16.62 -11.58 3.72
C ILE A 248 -16.95 -12.90 3.03
N VAL A 249 -18.22 -13.10 2.64
CA VAL A 249 -18.69 -14.35 2.04
C VAL A 249 -17.87 -14.70 0.81
N VAL A 250 -17.71 -13.75 -0.12
CA VAL A 250 -17.02 -14.01 -1.40
C VAL A 250 -15.52 -14.29 -1.23
N ASN A 251 -14.87 -13.76 -0.21
CA ASN A 251 -13.44 -14.03 0.05
C ASN A 251 -13.21 -15.20 1.03
N SER A 252 -14.28 -15.87 1.51
CA SER A 252 -14.19 -17.05 2.39
C SER A 252 -14.24 -18.37 1.63
N PHE A 253 -14.47 -18.32 0.32
CA PHE A 253 -14.44 -19.44 -0.61
C PHE A 253 -13.17 -19.37 -1.46
#